data_4507f4fd2cd63c48cf5a5a85bab026b0
#
_entry.id   4507f4fd2cd63c48cf5a5a85bab026b0
#
_cell.length_a   1.000
_cell.length_b   1.000
_cell.length_c   1.000
_cell.angle_alpha   90.00
_cell.angle_beta   90.00
_cell.angle_gamma   90.00
#
_symmetry.space_group_name_H-M   'P 1'
#
loop_
_entity.id
_entity.type
_entity.pdbx_description
1 polymer ?
#
loop_
_entity_poly.entity_id
_entity_poly.type
_entity_poly.pdbx_seq_one_letter_code
_entity_poly.pdbx_strand_id
1 'polypeptide(L)'
;RRLARQRGIDVAALTATNDIVTGAAVESAPKRAPVDRTAAMRAATAELMARAAREIPHYYVVSTIDMTGALDWLRERNAAVKPRDRVLPAVLFLRAAVVAATKVPDLNGHWDDHFHPAPGVDLGVAVATRSGGLVTPRIVGAQDLDLTALMGQLSDLVKRAKAGRLKASELQPGSITVSSLADGGPDALYGVIYPPQVALLGIGSVAQRPWVVDGEAVVRSTVTVTLAADH
;
A
#
# COMPACT_ATOMS: atom_id res chain seq x y z
N ARG A 1 -7.76 9.94 -39.25
CA ARG A 1 -7.20 10.00 -37.87
C ARG A 1 -8.04 10.91 -36.97
N ARG A 2 -8.45 12.15 -37.39
CA ARG A 2 -9.26 13.07 -36.56
C ARG A 2 -10.62 12.46 -36.21
N LEU A 3 -11.33 11.87 -37.17
CA LEU A 3 -12.63 11.20 -36.98
C LEU A 3 -12.50 10.00 -36.01
N ALA A 4 -11.45 9.18 -36.15
CA ALA A 4 -11.18 8.05 -35.25
C ALA A 4 -10.96 8.50 -33.80
N ARG A 5 -10.18 9.57 -33.60
CA ARG A 5 -10.00 10.17 -32.24
C ARG A 5 -11.31 10.69 -31.65
N GLN A 6 -12.15 11.37 -32.45
CA GLN A 6 -13.46 11.87 -32.01
C GLN A 6 -14.42 10.74 -31.62
N ARG A 7 -14.31 9.59 -32.25
CA ARG A 7 -15.15 8.42 -31.99
C ARG A 7 -14.53 7.40 -31.01
N GLY A 8 -13.29 7.62 -30.55
CA GLY A 8 -12.59 6.72 -29.65
C GLY A 8 -12.24 5.37 -30.30
N ILE A 9 -11.97 5.37 -31.60
CA ILE A 9 -11.65 4.16 -32.38
C ILE A 9 -10.14 4.05 -32.55
N ASP A 10 -9.59 2.87 -32.29
CA ASP A 10 -8.19 2.57 -32.54
C ASP A 10 -7.98 2.26 -34.03
N VAL A 11 -7.29 3.15 -34.73
CA VAL A 11 -7.02 3.03 -36.16
C VAL A 11 -6.16 1.82 -36.49
N ALA A 12 -5.29 1.38 -35.55
CA ALA A 12 -4.43 0.21 -35.73
C ALA A 12 -5.21 -1.13 -35.71
N ALA A 13 -6.40 -1.12 -35.12
CA ALA A 13 -7.29 -2.29 -35.06
C ALA A 13 -8.23 -2.41 -36.28
N LEU A 14 -8.18 -1.45 -37.23
CA LEU A 14 -9.00 -1.46 -38.43
C LEU A 14 -8.27 -2.15 -39.61
N THR A 15 -8.99 -3.01 -40.30
CA THR A 15 -8.47 -3.63 -41.54
C THR A 15 -8.32 -2.51 -42.60
N ALA A 16 -7.09 -2.29 -43.03
CA ALA A 16 -6.80 -1.34 -44.10
C ALA A 16 -7.02 -2.04 -45.48
N THR A 17 -7.66 -1.33 -46.41
CA THR A 17 -7.71 -1.74 -47.81
C THR A 17 -6.66 -0.92 -48.55
N ASN A 18 -5.67 -1.56 -49.13
CA ASN A 18 -4.51 -0.92 -49.79
C ASN A 18 -3.78 0.08 -48.92
N ASP A 19 -3.47 -0.30 -47.66
CA ASP A 19 -2.82 0.52 -46.65
C ASP A 19 -3.55 1.84 -46.27
N ILE A 20 -4.79 2.00 -46.70
CA ILE A 20 -5.60 3.17 -46.40
C ILE A 20 -6.80 2.77 -45.54
N VAL A 21 -6.91 3.34 -44.35
CA VAL A 21 -8.13 3.29 -43.51
C VAL A 21 -9.08 4.37 -43.95
N THR A 22 -10.20 3.98 -44.57
CA THR A 22 -11.21 4.92 -45.10
C THR A 22 -12.07 5.52 -43.95
N GLY A 23 -12.70 6.69 -44.23
CA GLY A 23 -13.65 7.29 -43.28
C GLY A 23 -14.83 6.37 -42.99
N ALA A 24 -15.34 5.64 -43.98
CA ALA A 24 -16.43 4.68 -43.84
C ALA A 24 -16.04 3.50 -42.93
N ALA A 25 -14.81 2.99 -43.02
CA ALA A 25 -14.30 1.97 -42.11
C ALA A 25 -14.23 2.45 -40.64
N VAL A 26 -13.91 3.73 -40.43
CA VAL A 26 -13.95 4.36 -39.09
C VAL A 26 -15.40 4.55 -38.62
N GLU A 27 -16.31 4.83 -39.53
CA GLU A 27 -17.74 5.03 -39.18
C GLU A 27 -18.46 3.74 -38.83
N SER A 28 -18.13 2.64 -39.50
CA SER A 28 -18.70 1.32 -39.27
C SER A 28 -18.01 0.55 -38.11
N ALA A 29 -16.85 1.01 -37.66
CA ALA A 29 -16.14 0.36 -36.58
C ALA A 29 -16.90 0.42 -35.25
N PRO A 30 -16.95 -0.68 -34.50
CA PRO A 30 -17.56 -0.66 -33.17
C PRO A 30 -16.81 0.32 -32.27
N LYS A 31 -17.55 1.17 -31.55
CA LYS A 31 -16.97 2.03 -30.54
C LYS A 31 -16.26 1.14 -29.52
N ARG A 32 -15.02 1.51 -29.18
CA ARG A 32 -14.29 0.84 -28.10
C ARG A 32 -15.18 0.92 -26.84
N ALA A 33 -15.54 -0.25 -26.32
CA ALA A 33 -16.29 -0.32 -25.07
C ALA A 33 -15.52 0.46 -23.98
N PRO A 34 -16.21 1.22 -23.13
CA PRO A 34 -15.54 1.89 -22.02
C PRO A 34 -14.75 0.84 -21.24
N VAL A 35 -13.44 1.06 -21.08
CA VAL A 35 -12.62 0.17 -20.28
C VAL A 35 -13.13 0.27 -18.84
N ASP A 36 -13.68 -0.78 -18.31
CA ASP A 36 -14.01 -0.85 -16.89
C ASP A 36 -12.71 -0.88 -16.09
N ARG A 37 -12.29 0.31 -15.67
CA ARG A 37 -11.05 0.49 -14.90
C ARG A 37 -11.05 -0.34 -13.61
N THR A 38 -12.22 -0.55 -13.02
CA THR A 38 -12.37 -1.33 -11.80
C THR A 38 -12.14 -2.82 -12.07
N ALA A 39 -12.71 -3.35 -13.14
CA ALA A 39 -12.46 -4.73 -13.57
C ALA A 39 -11.00 -4.95 -13.97
N ALA A 40 -10.41 -4.02 -14.72
CA ALA A 40 -8.99 -4.10 -15.10
C ALA A 40 -8.06 -4.08 -13.88
N MET A 41 -8.34 -3.22 -12.89
CA MET A 41 -7.57 -3.16 -11.65
C MET A 41 -7.70 -4.45 -10.82
N ARG A 42 -8.92 -5.02 -10.73
CA ARG A 42 -9.14 -6.30 -10.05
C ARG A 42 -8.40 -7.45 -10.73
N ALA A 43 -8.41 -7.50 -12.06
CA ALA A 43 -7.69 -8.51 -12.83
C ALA A 43 -6.18 -8.41 -12.59
N ALA A 44 -5.60 -7.20 -12.64
CA ALA A 44 -4.18 -6.98 -12.36
C ALA A 44 -3.81 -7.38 -10.91
N THR A 45 -4.66 -7.04 -9.93
CA THR A 45 -4.45 -7.46 -8.53
C THR A 45 -4.53 -8.99 -8.40
N ALA A 46 -5.49 -9.65 -9.05
CA ALA A 46 -5.62 -11.10 -9.00
C ALA A 46 -4.39 -11.80 -9.60
N GLU A 47 -3.87 -11.31 -10.72
CA GLU A 47 -2.65 -11.82 -11.35
C GLU A 47 -1.43 -11.65 -10.43
N LEU A 48 -1.26 -10.46 -9.84
CA LEU A 48 -0.19 -10.17 -8.90
C LEU A 48 -0.24 -11.09 -7.66
N MET A 49 -1.42 -11.29 -7.08
CA MET A 49 -1.59 -12.17 -5.91
C MET A 49 -1.40 -13.66 -6.28
N ALA A 50 -1.86 -14.07 -7.45
CA ALA A 50 -1.61 -15.42 -7.95
C ALA A 50 -0.11 -15.68 -8.20
N ARG A 51 0.61 -14.67 -8.70
CA ARG A 51 2.06 -14.70 -8.83
C ARG A 51 2.74 -14.84 -7.47
N ALA A 52 2.38 -13.97 -6.52
CA ALA A 52 2.92 -14.02 -5.15
C ALA A 52 2.73 -15.38 -4.49
N ALA A 53 1.54 -15.97 -4.62
CA ALA A 53 1.23 -17.28 -4.03
C ALA A 53 2.03 -18.46 -4.65
N ARG A 54 2.45 -18.32 -5.92
CA ARG A 54 3.25 -19.36 -6.59
C ARG A 54 4.76 -19.21 -6.41
N GLU A 55 5.24 -17.97 -6.34
CA GLU A 55 6.68 -17.66 -6.46
C GLU A 55 7.32 -17.33 -5.11
N ILE A 56 6.55 -16.88 -4.12
CA ILE A 56 7.07 -16.46 -2.83
C ILE A 56 6.71 -17.49 -1.75
N PRO A 57 7.69 -18.21 -1.19
CA PRO A 57 7.46 -19.10 -0.04
C PRO A 57 7.28 -18.27 1.25
N HIS A 58 6.06 -17.79 1.47
CA HIS A 58 5.76 -16.96 2.63
C HIS A 58 5.95 -17.70 3.94
N TYR A 59 6.63 -17.08 4.88
CA TYR A 59 6.52 -17.44 6.30
C TYR A 59 6.01 -16.23 7.10
N TYR A 60 5.43 -16.50 8.27
CA TYR A 60 4.83 -15.46 9.09
C TYR A 60 5.38 -15.48 10.50
N VAL A 61 5.77 -14.31 10.99
CA VAL A 61 6.09 -14.07 12.40
C VAL A 61 5.03 -13.12 12.97
N VAL A 62 4.58 -13.42 14.18
CA VAL A 62 3.50 -12.67 14.83
C VAL A 62 3.95 -12.23 16.21
N SER A 63 3.70 -10.96 16.54
CA SER A 63 3.93 -10.42 17.88
C SER A 63 2.76 -9.54 18.31
N THR A 64 2.38 -9.67 19.58
CA THR A 64 1.46 -8.71 20.21
C THR A 64 2.27 -7.70 21.02
N ILE A 65 2.00 -6.42 20.85
CA ILE A 65 2.78 -5.31 21.41
C ILE A 65 1.87 -4.47 22.29
N ASP A 66 2.34 -4.15 23.52
CA ASP A 66 1.71 -3.15 24.37
C ASP A 66 1.99 -1.74 23.82
N MET A 67 0.94 -1.07 23.37
CA MET A 67 0.98 0.27 22.78
C MET A 67 0.62 1.37 23.80
N THR A 68 0.32 1.02 25.06
CA THR A 68 -0.22 1.96 26.04
C THR A 68 0.69 3.19 26.19
N GLY A 69 1.98 2.97 26.47
CA GLY A 69 2.91 4.08 26.62
C GLY A 69 3.11 4.92 25.36
N ALA A 70 3.13 4.27 24.18
CA ALA A 70 3.25 4.99 22.91
C ALA A 70 2.01 5.84 22.60
N LEU A 71 0.82 5.35 22.93
CA LEU A 71 -0.44 6.08 22.74
C LEU A 71 -0.58 7.23 23.75
N ASP A 72 -0.14 7.04 24.98
CA ASP A 72 -0.12 8.10 26.01
C ASP A 72 0.83 9.22 25.58
N TRP A 73 2.04 8.88 25.19
CA TRP A 73 3.00 9.85 24.62
C TRP A 73 2.41 10.60 23.42
N LEU A 74 1.75 9.88 22.51
CA LEU A 74 1.13 10.50 21.33
C LEU A 74 0.01 11.46 21.71
N ARG A 75 -0.77 11.13 22.73
CA ARG A 75 -1.85 11.98 23.26
C ARG A 75 -1.29 13.28 23.84
N GLU A 76 -0.24 13.19 24.67
CA GLU A 76 0.44 14.34 25.26
C GLU A 76 1.04 15.23 24.16
N ARG A 77 1.79 14.65 23.22
CA ARG A 77 2.33 15.36 22.06
C ARG A 77 1.23 16.10 21.29
N ASN A 78 0.13 15.42 21.00
CA ASN A 78 -0.97 15.99 20.22
C ASN A 78 -1.75 17.07 20.99
N ALA A 79 -1.75 17.07 22.31
CA ALA A 79 -2.31 18.13 23.13
C ALA A 79 -1.47 19.42 23.06
N ALA A 80 -0.16 19.31 22.86
CA ALA A 80 0.76 20.43 22.80
C ALA A 80 0.85 21.12 21.41
N VAL A 81 0.22 20.55 20.37
CA VAL A 81 0.32 21.07 19.00
C VAL A 81 -1.05 21.47 18.42
N LYS A 82 -1.04 22.29 17.37
CA LYS A 82 -2.27 22.69 16.66
C LYS A 82 -2.93 21.46 16.02
N PRO A 83 -4.27 21.43 15.84
CA PRO A 83 -4.98 20.30 15.26
C PRO A 83 -4.43 19.79 13.90
N ARG A 84 -3.94 20.70 13.05
CA ARG A 84 -3.34 20.37 11.75
C ARG A 84 -1.99 19.63 11.85
N ASP A 85 -1.29 19.77 12.98
CA ASP A 85 0.04 19.22 13.22
C ASP A 85 -0.02 17.92 14.06
N ARG A 86 -1.24 17.45 14.37
CA ARG A 86 -1.48 16.22 15.12
C ARG A 86 -1.14 15.01 14.26
N VAL A 87 -0.61 13.99 14.92
CA VAL A 87 -0.18 12.73 14.32
C VAL A 87 -1.17 11.62 14.71
N LEU A 88 -1.55 10.78 13.77
CA LEU A 88 -2.40 9.61 14.02
C LEU A 88 -1.55 8.42 14.51
N PRO A 89 -2.13 7.47 15.29
CA PRO A 89 -1.45 6.25 15.71
C PRO A 89 -0.85 5.45 14.53
N ALA A 90 -1.51 5.44 13.37
CA ALA A 90 -1.02 4.78 12.17
C ALA A 90 0.41 5.23 11.78
N VAL A 91 0.76 6.50 12.00
CA VAL A 91 2.10 7.02 11.67
C VAL A 91 3.18 6.47 12.59
N LEU A 92 2.84 6.12 13.84
CA LEU A 92 3.78 5.43 14.74
C LEU A 92 4.17 4.07 14.18
N PHE A 93 3.19 3.31 13.64
CA PHE A 93 3.46 2.02 13.00
C PHE A 93 4.30 2.19 11.73
N LEU A 94 3.99 3.18 10.90
CA LEU A 94 4.79 3.46 9.69
C LEU A 94 6.23 3.82 10.08
N ARG A 95 6.42 4.68 11.08
CA ARG A 95 7.76 5.06 11.54
C ARG A 95 8.51 3.87 12.15
N ALA A 96 7.84 3.04 12.93
CA ALA A 96 8.44 1.81 13.47
C ALA A 96 8.86 0.85 12.36
N ALA A 97 8.03 0.66 11.33
CA ALA A 97 8.35 -0.15 10.17
C ALA A 97 9.58 0.39 9.42
N VAL A 98 9.67 1.70 9.21
CA VAL A 98 10.83 2.35 8.59
C VAL A 98 12.11 2.13 9.39
N VAL A 99 12.05 2.32 10.73
CA VAL A 99 13.21 2.07 11.61
C VAL A 99 13.63 0.61 11.59
N ALA A 100 12.68 -0.32 11.59
CA ALA A 100 12.95 -1.75 11.51
C ALA A 100 13.59 -2.13 10.16
N ALA A 101 13.03 -1.66 9.05
CA ALA A 101 13.55 -1.90 7.71
C ALA A 101 14.97 -1.35 7.51
N THR A 102 15.28 -0.20 8.12
CA THR A 102 16.65 0.35 8.11
C THR A 102 17.64 -0.52 8.91
N LYS A 103 17.17 -1.14 10.02
CA LYS A 103 18.00 -1.99 10.88
C LYS A 103 18.16 -3.42 10.33
N VAL A 104 17.21 -3.89 9.54
CA VAL A 104 17.18 -5.24 8.97
C VAL A 104 17.03 -5.11 7.45
N PRO A 105 18.12 -4.76 6.74
CA PRO A 105 18.07 -4.47 5.31
C PRO A 105 17.66 -5.66 4.45
N ASP A 106 17.83 -6.89 4.95
CA ASP A 106 17.40 -8.12 4.26
C ASP A 106 15.87 -8.22 4.10
N LEU A 107 15.10 -7.45 4.85
CA LEU A 107 13.64 -7.34 4.71
C LEU A 107 13.20 -6.10 3.94
N ASN A 108 14.16 -5.32 3.39
CA ASN A 108 13.91 -4.06 2.71
C ASN A 108 14.53 -4.07 1.31
N GLY A 109 13.81 -4.59 0.36
CA GLY A 109 14.32 -4.73 -1.00
C GLY A 109 13.40 -5.51 -1.92
N HIS A 110 13.96 -5.93 -3.03
CA HIS A 110 13.26 -6.64 -4.09
C HIS A 110 13.97 -7.94 -4.44
N TRP A 111 13.19 -8.96 -4.74
CA TRP A 111 13.69 -10.21 -5.33
C TRP A 111 13.32 -10.23 -6.81
N ASP A 112 14.34 -10.46 -7.61
CA ASP A 112 14.21 -10.75 -9.05
C ASP A 112 14.89 -12.09 -9.33
N ASP A 113 16.07 -12.13 -9.94
CA ASP A 113 16.90 -13.34 -10.00
C ASP A 113 17.67 -13.58 -8.69
N HIS A 114 17.88 -12.52 -7.93
CA HIS A 114 18.51 -12.52 -6.61
C HIS A 114 17.98 -11.36 -5.77
N PHE A 115 18.37 -11.31 -4.50
CA PHE A 115 17.96 -10.21 -3.61
C PHE A 115 18.72 -8.92 -3.92
N HIS A 116 17.97 -7.84 -4.10
CA HIS A 116 18.46 -6.48 -4.30
C HIS A 116 18.05 -5.63 -3.09
N PRO A 117 18.97 -5.36 -2.13
CA PRO A 117 18.66 -4.49 -1.01
C PRO A 117 18.37 -3.08 -1.51
N ALA A 118 17.36 -2.43 -0.96
CA ALA A 118 17.06 -1.05 -1.27
C ALA A 118 18.04 -0.11 -0.55
N PRO A 119 18.51 0.96 -1.21
CA PRO A 119 19.45 1.91 -0.61
C PRO A 119 18.82 2.78 0.50
N GLY A 120 17.52 2.79 0.60
CA GLY A 120 16.70 3.49 1.58
C GLY A 120 15.36 2.82 1.72
N VAL A 121 14.43 3.44 2.44
CA VAL A 121 13.09 2.87 2.67
C VAL A 121 12.06 3.63 1.85
N ASP A 122 11.63 3.04 0.75
CA ASP A 122 10.44 3.45 0.00
C ASP A 122 9.24 2.68 0.56
N LEU A 123 8.48 3.33 1.43
CA LEU A 123 7.43 2.66 2.21
C LEU A 123 6.14 2.56 1.42
N GLY A 124 5.76 1.36 1.00
CA GLY A 124 4.44 1.06 0.46
C GLY A 124 3.38 1.12 1.58
N VAL A 125 2.27 1.78 1.31
CA VAL A 125 1.15 1.86 2.26
C VAL A 125 -0.12 1.37 1.58
N ALA A 126 -0.72 0.31 2.12
CA ALA A 126 -1.98 -0.22 1.59
C ALA A 126 -3.14 0.72 1.90
N VAL A 127 -3.82 1.22 0.87
CA VAL A 127 -4.93 2.18 0.97
C VAL A 127 -6.15 1.65 0.22
N ALA A 128 -7.26 1.52 0.93
CA ALA A 128 -8.55 1.19 0.31
C ALA A 128 -9.08 2.38 -0.50
N THR A 129 -9.50 2.12 -1.73
CA THR A 129 -10.10 3.13 -2.62
C THR A 129 -11.62 3.19 -2.45
N ARG A 130 -12.25 4.29 -2.85
CA ARG A 130 -13.71 4.45 -2.81
C ARG A 130 -14.45 3.46 -3.74
N SER A 131 -13.80 2.98 -4.79
CA SER A 131 -14.35 2.01 -5.74
C SER A 131 -14.26 0.55 -5.27
N GLY A 132 -13.80 0.31 -4.03
CA GLY A 132 -13.70 -1.03 -3.45
C GLY A 132 -12.46 -1.82 -3.87
N GLY A 133 -11.40 -1.14 -4.33
CA GLY A 133 -10.09 -1.74 -4.58
C GLY A 133 -9.06 -1.35 -3.51
N LEU A 134 -7.91 -2.00 -3.56
CA LEU A 134 -6.73 -1.68 -2.75
C LEU A 134 -5.61 -1.19 -3.67
N VAL A 135 -4.94 -0.14 -3.27
CA VAL A 135 -3.73 0.37 -3.93
C VAL A 135 -2.62 0.50 -2.89
N THR A 136 -1.38 0.33 -3.31
CA THR A 136 -0.20 0.41 -2.44
C THR A 136 0.75 1.50 -2.91
N PRO A 137 0.36 2.78 -2.84
CA PRO A 137 1.27 3.85 -3.16
C PRO A 137 2.44 3.90 -2.19
N ARG A 138 3.61 4.39 -2.67
CA ARG A 138 4.81 4.48 -1.86
C ARG A 138 5.11 5.91 -1.39
N ILE A 139 5.65 6.00 -0.19
CA ILE A 139 6.31 7.19 0.36
C ILE A 139 7.80 7.00 0.16
N VAL A 140 8.39 7.82 -0.71
CA VAL A 140 9.82 7.72 -1.08
C VAL A 140 10.69 8.31 0.02
N GLY A 141 11.82 7.65 0.35
CA GLY A 141 12.79 8.14 1.32
C GLY A 141 12.20 8.29 2.73
N ALA A 142 11.35 7.38 3.17
CA ALA A 142 10.62 7.48 4.44
C ALA A 142 11.54 7.51 5.66
N GLN A 143 12.80 7.04 5.56
CA GLN A 143 13.79 7.09 6.64
C GLN A 143 14.16 8.52 7.03
N ASP A 144 14.10 9.46 6.09
CA ASP A 144 14.50 10.87 6.31
C ASP A 144 13.36 11.74 6.85
N LEU A 145 12.15 11.18 6.97
CA LEU A 145 10.97 11.90 7.43
C LEU A 145 10.79 11.80 8.94
N ASP A 146 10.55 12.93 9.60
CA ASP A 146 10.04 12.92 10.96
C ASP A 146 8.54 12.54 11.00
N LEU A 147 7.97 12.39 12.22
CA LEU A 147 6.56 12.00 12.37
C LEU A 147 5.58 13.00 11.75
N THR A 148 5.89 14.28 11.76
CA THR A 148 5.01 15.34 11.22
C THR A 148 5.04 15.32 9.70
N ALA A 149 6.22 15.23 9.12
CA ALA A 149 6.40 15.10 7.67
C ALA A 149 5.77 13.80 7.13
N LEU A 150 5.99 12.67 7.83
CA LEU A 150 5.40 11.38 7.48
C LEU A 150 3.86 11.43 7.54
N MET A 151 3.28 12.07 8.58
CA MET A 151 1.83 12.29 8.68
C MET A 151 1.31 13.14 7.52
N GLY A 152 2.02 14.20 7.15
CA GLY A 152 1.66 15.07 6.02
C GLY A 152 1.63 14.30 4.70
N GLN A 153 2.67 13.53 4.42
CA GLN A 153 2.76 12.70 3.21
C GLN A 153 1.69 11.61 3.19
N LEU A 154 1.47 10.91 4.30
CA LEU A 154 0.41 9.90 4.41
C LEU A 154 -0.97 10.51 4.12
N SER A 155 -1.28 11.65 4.74
CA SER A 155 -2.58 12.33 4.58
C SER A 155 -2.84 12.73 3.14
N ASP A 156 -1.84 13.34 2.46
CA ASP A 156 -1.94 13.72 1.06
C ASP A 156 -2.09 12.49 0.14
N LEU A 157 -1.27 11.48 0.36
CA LEU A 157 -1.29 10.22 -0.38
C LEU A 157 -2.66 9.54 -0.29
N VAL A 158 -3.22 9.41 0.92
CA VAL A 158 -4.55 8.80 1.15
C VAL A 158 -5.66 9.61 0.48
N LYS A 159 -5.61 10.95 0.55
CA LYS A 159 -6.58 11.82 -0.15
C LYS A 159 -6.54 11.58 -1.66
N ARG A 160 -5.35 11.53 -2.25
CA ARG A 160 -5.17 11.32 -3.70
C ARG A 160 -5.51 9.90 -4.13
N ALA A 161 -5.19 8.89 -3.32
CA ALA A 161 -5.58 7.51 -3.55
C ALA A 161 -7.10 7.34 -3.60
N LYS A 162 -7.82 7.89 -2.61
CA LYS A 162 -9.29 7.87 -2.55
C LYS A 162 -9.95 8.66 -3.68
N ALA A 163 -9.26 9.65 -4.25
CA ALA A 163 -9.72 10.44 -5.39
C ALA A 163 -9.29 9.87 -6.75
N GLY A 164 -8.54 8.75 -6.79
CA GLY A 164 -8.01 8.18 -8.03
C GLY A 164 -6.98 9.07 -8.73
N ARG A 165 -6.24 9.89 -7.98
CA ARG A 165 -5.29 10.89 -8.49
C ARG A 165 -3.84 10.63 -8.05
N LEU A 166 -3.48 9.36 -7.87
CA LEU A 166 -2.09 8.98 -7.62
C LEU A 166 -1.24 9.22 -8.86
N LYS A 167 0.02 9.61 -8.64
CA LYS A 167 1.01 9.75 -9.71
C LYS A 167 1.55 8.38 -10.09
N ALA A 168 1.99 8.21 -11.32
CA ALA A 168 2.59 6.95 -11.78
C ALA A 168 3.84 6.55 -10.96
N SER A 169 4.64 7.54 -10.53
CA SER A 169 5.82 7.30 -9.67
C SER A 169 5.46 6.78 -8.26
N GLU A 170 4.26 7.09 -7.76
CA GLU A 170 3.79 6.63 -6.45
C GLU A 170 3.21 5.22 -6.50
N LEU A 171 2.82 4.76 -7.69
CA LEU A 171 2.32 3.41 -7.94
C LEU A 171 3.43 2.39 -8.23
N GLN A 172 4.69 2.84 -8.30
CA GLN A 172 5.82 1.94 -8.36
C GLN A 172 5.93 1.15 -7.04
N PRO A 173 6.44 -0.09 -7.05
CA PRO A 173 6.65 -0.84 -5.83
C PRO A 173 7.49 -0.07 -4.80
N GLY A 174 7.09 -0.12 -3.54
CA GLY A 174 7.97 0.28 -2.44
C GLY A 174 9.05 -0.77 -2.20
N SER A 175 9.95 -0.53 -1.26
CA SER A 175 10.94 -1.53 -0.83
C SER A 175 10.41 -2.49 0.23
N ILE A 176 9.39 -2.07 0.97
CA ILE A 176 8.60 -2.84 1.93
C ILE A 176 7.20 -2.24 2.01
N THR A 177 6.19 -3.05 2.33
CA THR A 177 4.80 -2.56 2.46
C THR A 177 4.28 -2.70 3.88
N VAL A 178 3.52 -1.71 4.33
CA VAL A 178 2.69 -1.77 5.55
C VAL A 178 1.21 -1.78 5.15
N SER A 179 0.51 -2.79 5.63
CA SER A 179 -0.95 -2.89 5.55
C SER A 179 -1.54 -2.81 6.95
N SER A 180 -2.34 -1.77 7.20
CA SER A 180 -2.95 -1.55 8.51
C SER A 180 -4.46 -1.62 8.41
N LEU A 181 -5.07 -2.32 9.33
CA LEU A 181 -6.51 -2.32 9.52
C LEU A 181 -6.91 -1.09 10.33
N ALA A 182 -8.02 -0.46 9.93
CA ALA A 182 -8.55 0.66 10.69
C ALA A 182 -9.02 0.21 12.08
N ASP A 183 -9.16 1.17 13.00
CA ASP A 183 -9.70 0.93 14.34
C ASP A 183 -11.03 0.18 14.27
N GLY A 184 -11.20 -0.83 15.14
CA GLY A 184 -12.39 -1.69 15.17
C GLY A 184 -12.41 -2.81 14.13
N GLY A 185 -11.33 -3.03 13.39
CA GLY A 185 -11.16 -4.15 12.47
C GLY A 185 -10.72 -5.46 13.17
N PRO A 186 -10.30 -6.47 12.38
CA PRO A 186 -9.76 -7.72 12.90
C PRO A 186 -8.50 -7.50 13.74
N ASP A 187 -8.24 -8.44 14.65
CA ASP A 187 -7.10 -8.41 15.57
C ASP A 187 -5.75 -8.55 14.88
N ALA A 188 -5.70 -9.27 13.77
CA ALA A 188 -4.48 -9.50 13.00
C ALA A 188 -4.77 -9.53 11.50
N LEU A 189 -3.76 -9.18 10.72
CA LEU A 189 -3.76 -9.24 9.26
C LEU A 189 -2.55 -10.03 8.78
N TYR A 190 -2.76 -11.15 8.13
CA TYR A 190 -1.72 -11.92 7.44
C TYR A 190 -1.73 -11.51 5.97
N GLY A 191 -0.85 -10.60 5.60
CA GLY A 191 -0.79 -10.06 4.25
C GLY A 191 -0.02 -10.97 3.29
N VAL A 192 -0.31 -10.82 2.00
CA VAL A 192 0.46 -11.43 0.92
C VAL A 192 1.45 -10.41 0.39
N ILE A 193 2.71 -10.80 0.28
CA ILE A 193 3.79 -9.93 -0.22
C ILE A 193 3.48 -9.49 -1.65
N TYR A 194 3.74 -8.23 -1.96
CA TYR A 194 3.58 -7.69 -3.32
C TYR A 194 4.89 -7.86 -4.10
N PRO A 195 4.96 -8.81 -5.07
CA PRO A 195 6.16 -8.94 -5.89
C PRO A 195 6.54 -7.60 -6.56
N PRO A 196 7.81 -7.24 -6.63
CA PRO A 196 9.01 -8.00 -6.29
C PRO A 196 9.50 -7.82 -4.84
N GLN A 197 8.72 -7.23 -3.93
CA GLN A 197 9.11 -7.06 -2.52
C GLN A 197 9.34 -8.42 -1.83
N VAL A 198 10.14 -8.40 -0.76
CA VAL A 198 10.45 -9.59 0.04
C VAL A 198 9.77 -9.61 1.41
N ALA A 199 9.10 -8.52 1.79
CA ALA A 199 8.41 -8.45 3.08
C ALA A 199 7.17 -7.53 3.06
N LEU A 200 6.23 -7.85 3.95
CA LEU A 200 5.04 -7.05 4.23
C LEU A 200 4.72 -7.10 5.72
N LEU A 201 4.48 -5.93 6.31
CA LEU A 201 4.00 -5.80 7.69
C LEU A 201 2.48 -5.64 7.69
N GLY A 202 1.80 -6.52 8.44
CA GLY A 202 0.39 -6.42 8.75
C GLY A 202 0.19 -5.84 10.15
N ILE A 203 -0.65 -4.82 10.28
CA ILE A 203 -0.98 -4.18 11.55
C ILE A 203 -2.46 -4.40 11.82
N GLY A 204 -2.77 -5.11 12.89
CA GLY A 204 -4.13 -5.34 13.36
C GLY A 204 -4.72 -4.10 14.03
N SER A 205 -5.93 -4.24 14.56
CA SER A 205 -6.59 -3.18 15.31
C SER A 205 -5.98 -3.06 16.71
N VAL A 206 -5.82 -1.82 17.18
CA VAL A 206 -5.50 -1.57 18.58
C VAL A 206 -6.74 -1.85 19.42
N ALA A 207 -6.61 -2.70 20.43
CA ALA A 207 -7.70 -3.05 21.33
C ALA A 207 -7.20 -3.17 22.77
N GLN A 208 -8.12 -2.92 23.74
CA GLN A 208 -7.81 -3.16 25.14
C GLN A 208 -7.90 -4.65 25.45
N ARG A 209 -6.83 -5.21 26.05
CA ARG A 209 -6.74 -6.62 26.42
C ARG A 209 -6.09 -6.80 27.78
N PRO A 210 -6.39 -7.90 28.48
CA PRO A 210 -5.64 -8.30 29.67
C PRO A 210 -4.15 -8.49 29.29
N TRP A 211 -3.28 -7.94 30.09
CA TRP A 211 -1.83 -8.00 29.88
C TRP A 211 -1.14 -8.14 31.23
N VAL A 212 -0.06 -8.89 31.30
CA VAL A 212 0.68 -9.04 32.56
C VAL A 212 1.79 -8.01 32.63
N VAL A 213 1.77 -7.20 33.67
CA VAL A 213 2.81 -6.21 33.99
C VAL A 213 3.22 -6.45 35.45
N ASP A 214 4.49 -6.68 35.68
CA ASP A 214 5.06 -6.93 37.02
C ASP A 214 4.34 -8.03 37.82
N GLY A 215 3.85 -9.05 37.10
CA GLY A 215 3.12 -10.19 37.69
C GLY A 215 1.61 -9.94 37.89
N GLU A 216 1.10 -8.75 37.61
CA GLU A 216 -0.31 -8.36 37.75
C GLU A 216 -1.01 -8.32 36.40
N ALA A 217 -2.29 -8.81 36.38
CA ALA A 217 -3.13 -8.69 35.20
C ALA A 217 -3.78 -7.31 35.13
N VAL A 218 -3.39 -6.53 34.15
CA VAL A 218 -3.87 -5.16 33.92
C VAL A 218 -4.47 -5.02 32.51
N VAL A 219 -5.28 -4.00 32.28
CA VAL A 219 -5.81 -3.70 30.94
C VAL A 219 -4.80 -2.80 30.21
N ARG A 220 -4.37 -3.23 29.01
CA ARG A 220 -3.45 -2.50 28.14
C ARG A 220 -4.01 -2.35 26.74
N SER A 221 -3.66 -1.27 26.06
CA SER A 221 -3.91 -1.10 24.63
C SER A 221 -2.87 -1.88 23.86
N THR A 222 -3.27 -2.97 23.22
CA THR A 222 -2.35 -3.85 22.48
C THR A 222 -2.67 -3.88 21.00
N VAL A 223 -1.68 -4.19 20.18
CA VAL A 223 -1.83 -4.42 18.74
C VAL A 223 -1.10 -5.71 18.36
N THR A 224 -1.68 -6.49 17.46
CA THR A 224 -0.99 -7.63 16.84
C THR A 224 -0.36 -7.16 15.55
N VAL A 225 0.95 -7.35 15.45
CA VAL A 225 1.76 -7.09 14.25
C VAL A 225 2.17 -8.42 13.65
N THR A 226 2.03 -8.54 12.35
CA THR A 226 2.47 -9.70 11.58
C THR A 226 3.54 -9.27 10.58
N LEU A 227 4.56 -10.07 10.41
CA LEU A 227 5.52 -9.96 9.34
C LEU A 227 5.33 -11.16 8.40
N ALA A 228 4.96 -10.88 7.16
CA ALA A 228 5.10 -11.83 6.07
C ALA A 228 6.48 -11.60 5.44
N ALA A 229 7.29 -12.63 5.31
CA ALA A 229 8.60 -12.55 4.68
C ALA A 229 8.82 -13.71 3.71
N ASP A 230 9.62 -13.47 2.71
CA ASP A 230 10.09 -14.47 1.76
C ASP A 230 11.15 -15.35 2.44
N HIS A 231 10.95 -16.69 2.42
CA HIS A 231 11.86 -17.63 3.10
C HIS A 231 13.15 -17.80 2.29
#